data_964a7723e94c16d0eb6f585ae3697715
#
_entry.id   964a7723e94c16d0eb6f585ae3697715
#
_cell.length_a   1.000
_cell.length_b   1.000
_cell.length_c   1.000
_cell.angle_alpha   90.00
_cell.angle_beta   90.00
_cell.angle_gamma   90.00
#
_symmetry.space_group_name_H-M   'P 1'
#
loop_
_entity.id
_entity.type
_entity.pdbx_description
1 polymer ?
#
loop_
_entity_poly.entity_id
_entity_poly.type
_entity_poly.pdbx_seq_one_letter_code
_entity_poly.pdbx_strand_id
1 'polypeptide(L)'
;MQLLDGGWVYSPTDLVARMDCDHRTALDLALKAGLLPVEPGEADGMHVLAGKHGGAHERRVLELLRARHETVVEIDQPANSRAALRAAAAQTAEALAAGVDVVFQATFFDEHFRGHADFVIRGADGYEVYDTKLARSAKPGALLQLAAYSEQLERLGYPLPRQLHVWLGNDEIVSRSVDDVLPVLHRVRADLLTQLANGPVIPPRIWGDRRSACGSCHWSEVCGQGRDDDRDLSLVAGMRGDQSARLREAGLVTIEQLGAAPDSARPDTMGVATFERLRAQARLQVTQDATRTSADPVGKVTSEYFSSDGVRLLPRSSVGDVWFDMEGDPFAEGGAGLEYLFGYVTIDQDGEDNPLFTPIWAHSPQAEKAAFEQFVDAMEARLAHWPDMHIYHYANYERTALTRL
;
A
#
# COMPACT_ATOMS: atom_id res chain seq x y z
N MET A 1 -8.08 11.52 -12.55
CA MET A 1 -8.74 12.09 -13.74
C MET A 1 -9.21 13.51 -13.44
N GLN A 2 -9.24 14.35 -14.45
CA GLN A 2 -9.72 15.72 -14.35
C GLN A 2 -10.63 16.04 -15.53
N LEU A 3 -11.62 16.92 -15.30
CA LEU A 3 -12.45 17.48 -16.35
C LEU A 3 -11.88 18.88 -16.70
N LEU A 4 -11.25 19.01 -17.86
CA LEU A 4 -10.66 20.26 -18.34
C LEU A 4 -11.36 20.68 -19.62
N ASP A 5 -11.94 21.88 -19.61
CA ASP A 5 -12.68 22.45 -20.76
C ASP A 5 -13.72 21.46 -21.36
N GLY A 6 -14.44 20.74 -20.49
CA GLY A 6 -15.48 19.78 -20.88
C GLY A 6 -14.97 18.41 -21.36
N GLY A 7 -13.67 18.18 -21.39
CA GLY A 7 -13.08 16.89 -21.77
C GLY A 7 -12.34 16.21 -20.61
N TRP A 8 -12.45 14.88 -20.52
CA TRP A 8 -11.74 14.10 -19.53
C TRP A 8 -10.25 13.99 -19.90
N VAL A 9 -9.39 14.23 -18.89
CA VAL A 9 -7.94 14.05 -18.97
C VAL A 9 -7.54 13.08 -17.86
N TYR A 10 -6.90 11.97 -18.23
CA TYR A 10 -6.39 10.97 -17.30
C TYR A 10 -4.87 11.10 -17.11
N SER A 11 -4.37 10.51 -16.04
CA SER A 11 -2.95 10.47 -15.68
C SER A 11 -2.50 9.03 -15.40
N PRO A 12 -1.19 8.75 -15.33
CA PRO A 12 -0.69 7.44 -14.89
C PRO A 12 -1.21 7.02 -13.51
N THR A 13 -1.41 7.96 -12.60
CA THR A 13 -2.02 7.68 -11.28
C THR A 13 -3.45 7.16 -11.41
N ASP A 14 -4.20 7.63 -12.40
CA ASP A 14 -5.56 7.14 -12.67
C ASP A 14 -5.55 5.72 -13.24
N LEU A 15 -4.52 5.36 -14.02
CA LEU A 15 -4.32 4.00 -14.49
C LEU A 15 -3.99 3.06 -13.32
N VAL A 16 -3.14 3.49 -12.39
CA VAL A 16 -2.86 2.73 -11.16
C VAL A 16 -4.13 2.57 -10.33
N ALA A 17 -4.89 3.65 -10.13
CA ALA A 17 -6.16 3.59 -9.39
C ALA A 17 -7.16 2.62 -10.04
N ARG A 18 -7.23 2.59 -11.37
CA ARG A 18 -8.06 1.64 -12.15
C ARG A 18 -7.59 0.20 -11.98
N MET A 19 -6.28 -0.05 -12.01
CA MET A 19 -5.68 -1.36 -11.78
C MET A 19 -5.98 -1.87 -10.37
N ASP A 20 -5.88 -0.99 -9.37
CA ASP A 20 -6.10 -1.32 -7.97
C ASP A 20 -7.58 -1.58 -7.66
N CYS A 21 -8.47 -0.74 -8.19
CA CYS A 21 -9.92 -0.85 -7.95
C CYS A 21 -10.73 -0.10 -9.02
N ASP A 22 -11.42 -0.86 -9.86
CA ASP A 22 -12.35 -0.34 -10.88
C ASP A 22 -13.53 0.42 -10.26
N HIS A 23 -14.00 -0.03 -9.09
CA HIS A 23 -15.07 0.62 -8.34
C HIS A 23 -14.67 2.02 -7.86
N ARG A 24 -13.43 2.19 -7.33
CA ARG A 24 -12.88 3.50 -6.98
C ARG A 24 -12.92 4.45 -8.17
N THR A 25 -12.50 3.98 -9.35
CA THR A 25 -12.50 4.79 -10.57
C THR A 25 -13.91 5.25 -10.94
N ALA A 26 -14.93 4.38 -10.78
CA ALA A 26 -16.32 4.73 -11.04
C ALA A 26 -16.84 5.79 -10.05
N LEU A 27 -16.54 5.65 -8.77
CA LEU A 27 -16.91 6.62 -7.74
C LEU A 27 -16.23 7.98 -7.97
N ASP A 28 -14.93 7.99 -8.29
CA ASP A 28 -14.18 9.22 -8.59
C ASP A 28 -14.76 9.97 -9.81
N LEU A 29 -15.19 9.24 -10.84
CA LEU A 29 -15.84 9.80 -12.00
C LEU A 29 -17.22 10.39 -11.65
N ALA A 30 -18.04 9.63 -10.92
CA ALA A 30 -19.36 10.04 -10.51
C ALA A 30 -19.30 11.28 -9.59
N LEU A 31 -18.33 11.32 -8.65
CA LEU A 31 -18.11 12.48 -7.78
C LEU A 31 -17.75 13.74 -8.59
N LYS A 32 -16.76 13.63 -9.49
CA LYS A 32 -16.30 14.76 -10.31
C LYS A 32 -17.35 15.26 -11.32
N ALA A 33 -18.28 14.39 -11.67
CA ALA A 33 -19.45 14.75 -12.49
C ALA A 33 -20.61 15.34 -11.65
N GLY A 34 -20.44 15.45 -10.32
CA GLY A 34 -21.50 15.98 -9.43
C GLY A 34 -22.68 15.02 -9.24
N LEU A 35 -22.51 13.73 -9.51
CA LEU A 35 -23.59 12.73 -9.41
C LEU A 35 -23.70 12.13 -8.00
N LEU A 36 -22.63 12.16 -7.20
CA LEU A 36 -22.60 11.59 -5.85
C LEU A 36 -22.78 12.69 -4.80
N PRO A 37 -23.70 12.50 -3.83
CA PRO A 37 -23.88 13.40 -2.69
C PRO A 37 -22.88 13.13 -1.54
N VAL A 38 -22.01 12.13 -1.68
CA VAL A 38 -21.08 11.67 -0.64
C VAL A 38 -19.66 12.05 -1.06
N GLU A 39 -18.93 12.67 -0.14
CA GLU A 39 -17.51 12.98 -0.33
C GLU A 39 -16.63 11.87 0.24
N PRO A 40 -15.44 11.61 -0.37
CA PRO A 40 -14.47 10.70 0.18
C PRO A 40 -13.90 11.24 1.49
N GLY A 41 -13.38 10.34 2.34
CA GLY A 41 -12.67 10.71 3.55
C GLY A 41 -11.36 11.44 3.28
N GLU A 42 -10.79 12.06 4.31
CA GLU A 42 -9.48 12.68 4.25
C GLU A 42 -8.36 11.65 4.02
N ALA A 43 -7.27 12.09 3.42
CA ALA A 43 -6.08 11.24 3.28
C ALA A 43 -5.50 10.90 4.66
N ASP A 44 -5.14 9.64 4.87
CA ASP A 44 -4.47 9.18 6.07
C ASP A 44 -3.18 9.99 6.33
N GLY A 45 -2.94 10.35 7.60
CA GLY A 45 -1.76 11.10 8.04
C GLY A 45 -0.43 10.47 7.61
N MET A 46 -0.36 9.13 7.52
CA MET A 46 0.80 8.41 6.96
C MET A 46 1.02 8.71 5.47
N HIS A 47 -0.03 8.93 4.69
CA HIS A 47 0.09 9.34 3.29
C HIS A 47 0.65 10.74 3.14
N VAL A 48 0.25 11.66 4.02
CA VAL A 48 0.78 13.04 4.05
C VAL A 48 2.27 13.03 4.40
N LEU A 49 2.65 12.24 5.40
CA LEU A 49 4.04 12.07 5.83
C LEU A 49 4.89 11.42 4.71
N ALA A 50 4.41 10.36 4.11
CA ALA A 50 5.08 9.69 2.99
C ALA A 50 5.27 10.62 1.79
N GLY A 51 4.30 11.47 1.47
CA GLY A 51 4.41 12.49 0.42
C GLY A 51 5.51 13.53 0.71
N LYS A 52 5.61 13.99 1.96
CA LYS A 52 6.66 14.95 2.38
C LYS A 52 8.06 14.34 2.25
N HIS A 53 8.28 13.13 2.72
CA HIS A 53 9.55 12.42 2.59
C HIS A 53 9.86 12.04 1.14
N GLY A 54 8.84 11.70 0.33
CA GLY A 54 8.98 11.45 -1.10
C GLY A 54 9.59 12.63 -1.85
N GLY A 55 9.05 13.82 -1.64
CA GLY A 55 9.58 15.04 -2.26
C GLY A 55 11.01 15.41 -1.80
N ALA A 56 11.40 15.03 -0.57
CA ALA A 56 12.78 15.21 -0.11
C ALA A 56 13.74 14.23 -0.80
N HIS A 57 13.34 12.98 -0.97
CA HIS A 57 14.12 11.97 -1.70
C HIS A 57 14.30 12.36 -3.17
N GLU A 58 13.24 12.79 -3.85
CA GLU A 58 13.28 13.26 -5.24
C GLU A 58 14.27 14.42 -5.43
N ARG A 59 14.24 15.43 -4.54
CA ARG A 59 15.20 16.54 -4.57
C ARG A 59 16.64 16.08 -4.33
N ARG A 60 16.86 15.11 -3.44
CA ARG A 60 18.20 14.54 -3.22
C ARG A 60 18.71 13.84 -4.48
N VAL A 61 17.88 13.09 -5.18
CA VAL A 61 18.24 12.46 -6.46
C VAL A 61 18.55 13.53 -7.51
N LEU A 62 17.77 14.62 -7.58
CA LEU A 62 18.05 15.74 -8.49
C LEU A 62 19.44 16.33 -8.26
N GLU A 63 19.84 16.57 -7.01
CA GLU A 63 21.19 17.10 -6.70
C GLU A 63 22.30 16.11 -7.10
N LEU A 64 22.09 14.81 -6.92
CA LEU A 64 23.02 13.78 -7.39
C LEU A 64 23.16 13.78 -8.92
N LEU A 65 22.05 13.97 -9.65
CA LEU A 65 22.07 14.06 -11.10
C LEU A 65 22.73 15.33 -11.60
N ARG A 66 22.49 16.47 -10.94
CA ARG A 66 23.19 17.75 -11.24
C ARG A 66 24.70 17.65 -11.08
N ALA A 67 25.16 16.86 -10.12
CA ALA A 67 26.60 16.64 -9.92
C ALA A 67 27.26 15.73 -10.99
N ARG A 68 26.45 14.95 -11.72
CA ARG A 68 26.93 13.92 -12.67
C ARG A 68 26.73 14.28 -14.13
N HIS A 69 25.83 15.20 -14.44
CA HIS A 69 25.43 15.57 -15.79
C HIS A 69 25.69 17.05 -16.06
N GLU A 70 26.05 17.36 -17.30
CA GLU A 70 26.39 18.74 -17.70
C GLU A 70 25.14 19.62 -17.87
N THR A 71 24.05 19.02 -18.37
CA THR A 71 22.80 19.72 -18.69
C THR A 71 21.61 19.11 -17.98
N VAL A 72 21.03 19.87 -17.03
CA VAL A 72 19.84 19.52 -16.28
C VAL A 72 18.79 20.62 -16.43
N VAL A 73 17.63 20.30 -16.96
CA VAL A 73 16.48 21.22 -17.10
C VAL A 73 15.36 20.80 -16.17
N GLU A 74 14.83 21.75 -15.41
CA GLU A 74 13.64 21.57 -14.59
C GLU A 74 12.43 22.17 -15.29
N ILE A 75 11.34 21.40 -15.35
CA ILE A 75 10.07 21.88 -15.85
C ILE A 75 9.19 22.23 -14.63
N ASP A 76 8.79 23.49 -14.55
CA ASP A 76 7.90 23.94 -13.49
C ASP A 76 6.55 23.21 -13.55
N GLN A 77 6.01 22.86 -12.38
CA GLN A 77 4.73 22.20 -12.32
C GLN A 77 3.63 23.13 -12.86
N PRO A 78 2.95 22.76 -13.96
CA PRO A 78 1.99 23.64 -14.60
C PRO A 78 0.72 23.80 -13.77
N ALA A 79 0.08 24.96 -13.91
CA ALA A 79 -1.27 25.14 -13.43
C ALA A 79 -2.23 24.12 -14.09
N ASN A 80 -3.34 23.83 -13.42
CA ASN A 80 -4.30 22.82 -13.84
C ASN A 80 -5.23 23.31 -14.97
N SER A 81 -4.64 23.64 -16.11
CA SER A 81 -5.34 24.07 -17.32
C SER A 81 -4.69 23.48 -18.57
N ARG A 82 -5.47 23.26 -19.64
CA ARG A 82 -4.94 22.73 -20.91
C ARG A 82 -3.82 23.63 -21.47
N ALA A 83 -3.95 24.94 -21.37
CA ALA A 83 -2.96 25.88 -21.88
C ALA A 83 -1.63 25.75 -21.12
N ALA A 84 -1.66 25.68 -19.78
CA ALA A 84 -0.45 25.50 -18.98
C ALA A 84 0.18 24.13 -19.20
N LEU A 85 -0.61 23.07 -19.30
CA LEU A 85 -0.11 21.71 -19.61
C LEU A 85 0.56 21.64 -20.98
N ARG A 86 -0.02 22.28 -22.03
CA ARG A 86 0.59 22.37 -23.36
C ARG A 86 1.91 23.13 -23.33
N ALA A 87 1.98 24.24 -22.60
CA ALA A 87 3.19 25.04 -22.47
C ALA A 87 4.30 24.26 -21.79
N ALA A 88 4.04 23.57 -20.69
CA ALA A 88 5.01 22.74 -19.99
C ALA A 88 5.45 21.52 -20.83
N ALA A 89 4.53 20.87 -21.56
CA ALA A 89 4.86 19.80 -22.48
C ALA A 89 5.73 20.26 -23.66
N ALA A 90 5.51 21.49 -24.17
CA ALA A 90 6.38 22.10 -25.18
C ALA A 90 7.79 22.34 -24.65
N GLN A 91 7.94 22.85 -23.43
CA GLN A 91 9.25 23.01 -22.77
C GLN A 91 9.97 21.67 -22.61
N THR A 92 9.25 20.60 -22.23
CA THR A 92 9.81 19.24 -22.19
C THR A 92 10.32 18.81 -23.58
N ALA A 93 9.50 18.97 -24.62
CA ALA A 93 9.89 18.60 -25.99
C ALA A 93 11.08 19.41 -26.50
N GLU A 94 11.16 20.71 -26.20
CA GLU A 94 12.29 21.57 -26.53
C GLU A 94 13.59 21.14 -25.83
N ALA A 95 13.53 20.82 -24.52
CA ALA A 95 14.65 20.32 -23.76
C ALA A 95 15.19 18.98 -24.32
N LEU A 96 14.29 18.05 -24.63
CA LEU A 96 14.65 16.76 -25.24
C LEU A 96 15.27 16.96 -26.63
N ALA A 97 14.70 17.82 -27.47
CA ALA A 97 15.21 18.13 -28.81
C ALA A 97 16.57 18.82 -28.76
N ALA A 98 16.85 19.62 -27.74
CA ALA A 98 18.16 20.21 -27.49
C ALA A 98 19.22 19.20 -27.01
N GLY A 99 18.84 17.96 -26.74
CA GLY A 99 19.75 16.91 -26.29
C GLY A 99 20.20 17.07 -24.83
N VAL A 100 19.36 17.65 -23.97
CA VAL A 100 19.62 17.82 -22.53
C VAL A 100 19.84 16.47 -21.87
N ASP A 101 20.80 16.35 -20.95
CA ASP A 101 21.13 15.08 -20.31
C ASP A 101 20.04 14.61 -19.37
N VAL A 102 19.42 15.53 -18.61
CA VAL A 102 18.37 15.23 -17.63
C VAL A 102 17.26 16.27 -17.72
N VAL A 103 16.02 15.81 -17.84
CA VAL A 103 14.82 16.64 -17.67
C VAL A 103 14.12 16.19 -16.39
N PHE A 104 14.03 17.09 -15.41
CA PHE A 104 13.35 16.90 -14.13
C PHE A 104 11.91 17.38 -14.25
N GLN A 105 10.95 16.63 -13.69
CA GLN A 105 9.49 16.86 -13.76
C GLN A 105 8.99 17.02 -15.21
N ALA A 106 9.51 16.16 -16.11
CA ALA A 106 9.16 16.20 -17.51
C ALA A 106 7.65 16.06 -17.70
N THR A 107 7.03 17.09 -18.26
CA THR A 107 5.57 17.15 -18.44
C THR A 107 5.19 16.61 -19.80
N PHE A 108 4.24 15.68 -19.83
CA PHE A 108 3.61 15.12 -21.02
C PHE A 108 2.12 15.48 -21.06
N PHE A 109 1.63 15.90 -22.24
CA PHE A 109 0.23 16.23 -22.44
C PHE A 109 -0.19 15.98 -23.90
N ASP A 110 -1.29 15.21 -24.10
CA ASP A 110 -1.83 14.87 -25.43
C ASP A 110 -3.35 15.07 -25.56
N GLU A 111 -3.92 16.07 -24.86
CA GLU A 111 -5.37 16.37 -24.80
C GLU A 111 -6.19 15.39 -23.96
N HIS A 112 -5.86 14.12 -23.90
CA HIS A 112 -6.54 13.10 -23.10
C HIS A 112 -5.68 12.57 -21.94
N PHE A 113 -4.36 12.67 -22.08
CA PHE A 113 -3.38 12.24 -21.11
C PHE A 113 -2.59 13.42 -20.58
N ARG A 114 -2.30 13.41 -19.28
CA ARG A 114 -1.33 14.29 -18.65
C ARG A 114 -0.44 13.50 -17.71
N GLY A 115 0.82 13.87 -17.61
CA GLY A 115 1.73 13.24 -16.68
C GLY A 115 2.98 14.07 -16.44
N HIS A 116 3.61 13.80 -15.31
CA HIS A 116 4.88 14.40 -14.90
C HIS A 116 5.80 13.25 -14.51
N ALA A 117 6.82 12.99 -15.32
CA ALA A 117 7.85 12.01 -14.98
C ALA A 117 8.90 12.67 -14.09
N ASP A 118 9.29 12.04 -12.99
CA ASP A 118 10.27 12.60 -12.07
C ASP A 118 11.54 12.93 -12.84
N PHE A 119 12.09 11.97 -13.60
CA PHE A 119 13.27 12.21 -14.41
C PHE A 119 13.16 11.54 -15.77
N VAL A 120 13.58 12.25 -16.82
CA VAL A 120 13.89 11.71 -18.15
C VAL A 120 15.36 11.92 -18.40
N ILE A 121 16.13 10.83 -18.52
CA ILE A 121 17.59 10.84 -18.57
C ILE A 121 18.05 10.30 -19.92
N ARG A 122 19.02 10.99 -20.55
CA ARG A 122 19.61 10.56 -21.82
C ARG A 122 20.55 9.38 -21.60
N GLY A 123 20.16 8.22 -22.14
CA GLY A 123 20.97 7.00 -22.21
C GLY A 123 21.71 6.85 -23.53
N ALA A 124 22.32 5.70 -23.73
CA ALA A 124 23.07 5.39 -24.97
C ALA A 124 22.18 5.25 -26.20
N ASP A 125 20.99 4.71 -26.06
CA ASP A 125 20.06 4.40 -27.15
C ASP A 125 18.91 5.41 -27.28
N GLY A 126 18.87 6.45 -26.43
CA GLY A 126 17.81 7.45 -26.38
C GLY A 126 17.54 7.92 -24.95
N TYR A 127 16.36 8.43 -24.71
CA TYR A 127 15.94 8.82 -23.37
C TYR A 127 15.28 7.67 -22.61
N GLU A 128 15.52 7.59 -21.30
CA GLU A 128 14.94 6.62 -20.37
C GLU A 128 14.20 7.33 -19.24
N VAL A 129 13.16 6.69 -18.69
CA VAL A 129 12.31 7.27 -17.65
C VAL A 129 12.65 6.66 -16.30
N TYR A 130 12.84 7.54 -15.31
CA TYR A 130 13.11 7.20 -13.93
C TYR A 130 12.03 7.79 -13.02
N ASP A 131 11.59 7.00 -12.05
CA ASP A 131 10.64 7.41 -11.01
C ASP A 131 11.28 7.16 -9.64
N THR A 132 11.11 8.06 -8.70
CA THR A 132 11.67 7.96 -7.36
C THR A 132 10.63 7.45 -6.37
N LYS A 133 11.00 6.49 -5.56
CA LYS A 133 10.11 5.93 -4.52
C LYS A 133 10.88 5.66 -3.24
N LEU A 134 10.34 6.10 -2.11
CA LEU A 134 10.90 5.76 -0.78
C LEU A 134 10.79 4.27 -0.43
N ALA A 135 9.98 3.52 -1.17
CA ALA A 135 9.84 2.08 -0.97
C ALA A 135 11.18 1.34 -1.15
N ARG A 136 11.34 0.21 -0.47
CA ARG A 136 12.51 -0.69 -0.61
C ARG A 136 12.38 -1.69 -1.75
N SER A 137 11.28 -1.65 -2.50
CA SER A 137 11.05 -2.49 -3.67
C SER A 137 10.17 -1.78 -4.69
N ALA A 138 10.40 -2.04 -5.98
CA ALA A 138 9.57 -1.51 -7.06
C ALA A 138 8.17 -2.16 -7.02
N LYS A 139 7.14 -1.33 -6.91
CA LYS A 139 5.74 -1.78 -6.92
C LYS A 139 5.18 -1.74 -8.35
N PRO A 140 4.22 -2.63 -8.70
CA PRO A 140 3.62 -2.66 -10.04
C PRO A 140 3.05 -1.32 -10.52
N GLY A 141 2.48 -0.52 -9.61
CA GLY A 141 1.95 0.81 -9.94
C GLY A 141 3.02 1.78 -10.44
N ALA A 142 4.24 1.78 -9.86
CA ALA A 142 5.34 2.61 -10.32
C ALA A 142 5.79 2.20 -11.74
N LEU A 143 5.88 0.89 -12.01
CA LEU A 143 6.22 0.39 -13.33
C LEU A 143 5.16 0.75 -14.38
N LEU A 144 3.87 0.70 -14.01
CA LEU A 144 2.79 1.11 -14.90
C LEU A 144 2.87 2.61 -15.25
N GLN A 145 3.22 3.46 -14.28
CA GLN A 145 3.43 4.89 -14.50
C GLN A 145 4.60 5.13 -15.46
N LEU A 146 5.74 4.49 -15.22
CA LEU A 146 6.93 4.59 -16.07
C LEU A 146 6.65 4.13 -17.50
N ALA A 147 5.94 3.00 -17.69
CA ALA A 147 5.57 2.52 -19.02
C ALA A 147 4.67 3.53 -19.77
N ALA A 148 3.74 4.19 -19.05
CA ALA A 148 2.91 5.23 -19.64
C ALA A 148 3.73 6.45 -20.11
N TYR A 149 4.75 6.84 -19.35
CA TYR A 149 5.68 7.91 -19.76
C TYR A 149 6.60 7.47 -20.92
N SER A 150 7.04 6.22 -20.94
CA SER A 150 7.87 5.68 -22.03
C SER A 150 7.16 5.76 -23.37
N GLU A 151 5.86 5.47 -23.43
CA GLU A 151 5.05 5.66 -24.65
C GLU A 151 4.89 7.14 -25.05
N GLN A 152 4.96 8.08 -24.10
CA GLN A 152 4.94 9.50 -24.46
C GLN A 152 6.26 9.93 -25.13
N LEU A 153 7.40 9.37 -24.72
CA LEU A 153 8.68 9.57 -25.43
C LEU A 153 8.60 9.04 -26.85
N GLU A 154 8.03 7.84 -27.05
CA GLU A 154 7.81 7.27 -28.38
C GLU A 154 6.93 8.17 -29.25
N ARG A 155 5.85 8.74 -28.70
CA ARG A 155 4.97 9.69 -29.42
C ARG A 155 5.68 10.98 -29.81
N LEU A 156 6.68 11.40 -29.04
CA LEU A 156 7.54 12.53 -29.38
C LEU A 156 8.61 12.19 -30.44
N GLY A 157 8.66 10.94 -30.91
CA GLY A 157 9.57 10.46 -31.96
C GLY A 157 10.90 9.90 -31.45
N TYR A 158 11.04 9.68 -30.15
CA TYR A 158 12.19 8.99 -29.56
C TYR A 158 12.00 7.46 -29.60
N PRO A 159 13.08 6.66 -29.59
CA PRO A 159 12.97 5.24 -29.39
C PRO A 159 12.22 4.90 -28.08
N LEU A 160 11.35 3.91 -28.12
CA LEU A 160 10.71 3.40 -26.89
C LEU A 160 11.81 2.88 -25.95
N PRO A 161 11.89 3.39 -24.69
CA PRO A 161 12.84 2.90 -23.70
C PRO A 161 12.71 1.39 -23.47
N ARG A 162 13.83 0.68 -23.44
CA ARG A 162 13.82 -0.78 -23.20
C ARG A 162 13.60 -1.13 -21.74
N GLN A 163 13.96 -0.23 -20.83
CA GLN A 163 13.93 -0.42 -19.41
C GLN A 163 13.12 0.69 -18.72
N LEU A 164 12.48 0.32 -17.62
CA LEU A 164 11.79 1.20 -16.68
C LEU A 164 12.60 1.22 -15.38
N HIS A 165 12.90 2.38 -14.85
CA HIS A 165 13.81 2.55 -13.72
C HIS A 165 13.10 3.12 -12.50
N VAL A 166 13.14 2.41 -11.38
CA VAL A 166 12.65 2.90 -10.08
C VAL A 166 13.85 3.13 -9.17
N TRP A 167 14.09 4.38 -8.78
CA TRP A 167 15.13 4.76 -7.83
C TRP A 167 14.55 4.69 -6.42
N LEU A 168 14.96 3.69 -5.66
CA LEU A 168 14.43 3.39 -4.35
C LEU A 168 15.04 4.26 -3.24
N GLY A 169 14.38 4.33 -2.08
CA GLY A 169 14.83 5.08 -0.93
C GLY A 169 16.18 4.65 -0.36
N ASN A 170 16.59 3.40 -0.62
CA ASN A 170 17.92 2.85 -0.26
C ASN A 170 19.00 3.08 -1.33
N ASP A 171 18.76 4.00 -2.28
CA ASP A 171 19.65 4.32 -3.42
C ASP A 171 19.84 3.19 -4.45
N GLU A 172 19.11 2.08 -4.34
CA GLU A 172 19.08 1.04 -5.36
C GLU A 172 18.23 1.48 -6.55
N ILE A 173 18.71 1.25 -7.77
CA ILE A 173 17.93 1.44 -9.00
C ILE A 173 17.47 0.06 -9.49
N VAL A 174 16.17 -0.16 -9.41
CA VAL A 174 15.55 -1.38 -9.93
C VAL A 174 15.06 -1.16 -11.34
N SER A 175 15.60 -1.92 -12.30
CA SER A 175 15.22 -1.85 -13.71
C SER A 175 14.34 -3.04 -14.10
N ARG A 176 13.34 -2.81 -14.95
CA ARG A 176 12.45 -3.84 -15.50
C ARG A 176 12.23 -3.60 -16.98
N SER A 177 12.06 -4.68 -17.76
CA SER A 177 11.74 -4.57 -19.18
C SER A 177 10.40 -3.87 -19.39
N VAL A 178 10.34 -2.92 -20.31
CA VAL A 178 9.09 -2.27 -20.70
C VAL A 178 8.11 -3.27 -21.30
N ASP A 179 8.61 -4.27 -22.04
CA ASP A 179 7.78 -5.30 -22.71
C ASP A 179 6.97 -6.14 -21.72
N ASP A 180 7.46 -6.32 -20.49
CA ASP A 180 6.75 -7.03 -19.44
C ASP A 180 5.53 -6.25 -18.90
N VAL A 181 5.53 -4.92 -19.06
CA VAL A 181 4.53 -4.02 -18.47
C VAL A 181 3.52 -3.49 -19.48
N LEU A 182 3.93 -3.27 -20.73
CA LEU A 182 3.07 -2.72 -21.80
C LEU A 182 1.74 -3.46 -21.99
N PRO A 183 1.68 -4.81 -21.98
CA PRO A 183 0.40 -5.51 -22.17
C PRO A 183 -0.61 -5.16 -21.05
N VAL A 184 -0.11 -4.99 -19.81
CA VAL A 184 -0.95 -4.58 -18.66
C VAL A 184 -1.40 -3.13 -18.81
N LEU A 185 -0.48 -2.24 -19.18
CA LEU A 185 -0.79 -0.82 -19.43
C LEU A 185 -1.87 -0.67 -20.50
N HIS A 186 -1.72 -1.36 -21.63
CA HIS A 186 -2.67 -1.27 -22.73
C HIS A 186 -4.06 -1.75 -22.33
N ARG A 187 -4.15 -2.86 -21.59
CA ARG A 187 -5.42 -3.37 -21.07
C ARG A 187 -6.07 -2.40 -20.10
N VAL A 188 -5.34 -1.96 -19.07
CA VAL A 188 -5.86 -1.04 -18.04
C VAL A 188 -6.32 0.28 -18.68
N ARG A 189 -5.55 0.81 -19.64
CA ARG A 189 -5.89 2.02 -20.37
C ARG A 189 -7.13 1.84 -21.24
N ALA A 190 -7.24 0.73 -21.98
CA ALA A 190 -8.43 0.44 -22.78
C ALA A 190 -9.69 0.34 -21.91
N ASP A 191 -9.61 -0.31 -20.76
CA ASP A 191 -10.69 -0.41 -19.79
C ASP A 191 -11.08 0.97 -19.22
N LEU A 192 -10.10 1.82 -18.91
CA LEU A 192 -10.34 3.19 -18.45
C LEU A 192 -11.00 4.04 -19.53
N LEU A 193 -10.48 4.02 -20.76
CA LEU A 193 -11.01 4.78 -21.88
C LEU A 193 -12.44 4.35 -22.25
N THR A 194 -12.73 3.04 -22.17
CA THR A 194 -14.09 2.51 -22.35
C THR A 194 -15.04 3.06 -21.27
N GLN A 195 -14.62 3.12 -20.03
CA GLN A 195 -15.41 3.69 -18.95
C GLN A 195 -15.65 5.19 -19.15
N LEU A 196 -14.62 5.93 -19.58
CA LEU A 196 -14.75 7.37 -19.89
C LEU A 196 -15.70 7.63 -21.05
N ALA A 197 -15.65 6.79 -22.11
CA ALA A 197 -16.55 6.90 -23.27
C ALA A 197 -18.01 6.61 -22.91
N ASN A 198 -18.25 5.70 -21.96
CA ASN A 198 -19.60 5.41 -21.44
C ASN A 198 -20.15 6.52 -20.53
N GLY A 199 -19.30 7.47 -20.14
CA GLY A 199 -19.62 8.55 -19.21
C GLY A 199 -19.68 8.12 -17.74
N PRO A 200 -19.75 9.13 -16.84
CA PRO A 200 -19.86 8.88 -15.41
C PRO A 200 -21.26 8.34 -15.07
N VAL A 201 -21.29 7.23 -14.34
CA VAL A 201 -22.51 6.61 -13.81
C VAL A 201 -22.33 6.32 -12.33
N ILE A 202 -23.41 6.43 -11.55
CA ILE A 202 -23.41 5.98 -10.17
C ILE A 202 -23.36 4.43 -10.20
N PRO A 203 -22.36 3.78 -9.55
CA PRO A 203 -22.35 2.33 -9.45
C PRO A 203 -23.64 1.79 -8.80
N PRO A 204 -24.11 0.58 -9.15
CA PRO A 204 -25.32 -0.01 -8.57
C PRO A 204 -25.28 -0.13 -7.04
N ARG A 205 -24.10 -0.23 -6.47
CA ARG A 205 -23.82 -0.13 -5.03
C ARG A 205 -22.68 0.85 -4.81
N ILE A 206 -22.72 1.60 -3.70
CA ILE A 206 -21.71 2.63 -3.37
C ILE A 206 -20.41 2.01 -2.84
N TRP A 207 -20.38 0.73 -2.53
CA TRP A 207 -19.19 0.04 -2.02
C TRP A 207 -18.69 -1.05 -2.99
N GLY A 208 -17.39 -1.21 -3.04
CA GLY A 208 -16.71 -2.24 -3.83
C GLY A 208 -16.19 -3.40 -2.99
N ASP A 209 -15.78 -4.47 -3.64
CA ASP A 209 -15.16 -5.62 -2.98
C ASP A 209 -13.88 -5.21 -2.25
N ARG A 210 -13.62 -5.84 -1.08
CA ARG A 210 -12.43 -5.55 -0.29
C ARG A 210 -11.17 -6.01 -1.01
N ARG A 211 -10.21 -5.09 -1.14
CA ARG A 211 -8.90 -5.29 -1.79
C ARG A 211 -7.79 -4.78 -0.87
N SER A 212 -6.53 -5.15 -1.13
CA SER A 212 -5.38 -4.64 -0.38
C SER A 212 -5.27 -3.12 -0.43
N ALA A 213 -5.62 -2.51 -1.55
CA ALA A 213 -5.62 -1.06 -1.73
C ALA A 213 -6.66 -0.31 -0.89
N CYS A 214 -7.63 -0.99 -0.26
CA CYS A 214 -8.66 -0.32 0.56
C CYS A 214 -8.07 0.37 1.78
N GLY A 215 -6.95 -0.13 2.34
CA GLY A 215 -6.32 0.46 3.53
C GLY A 215 -5.83 1.90 3.34
N SER A 216 -5.57 2.30 2.10
CA SER A 216 -5.13 3.65 1.75
C SER A 216 -6.07 4.37 0.78
N CYS A 217 -7.29 3.86 0.61
CA CYS A 217 -8.26 4.40 -0.31
C CYS A 217 -9.12 5.47 0.37
N HIS A 218 -9.26 6.64 -0.25
CA HIS A 218 -10.11 7.71 0.27
C HIS A 218 -11.61 7.33 0.33
N TRP A 219 -12.04 6.26 -0.37
CA TRP A 219 -13.38 5.70 -0.26
C TRP A 219 -13.51 4.62 0.82
N SER A 220 -12.46 4.36 1.63
CA SER A 220 -12.45 3.23 2.59
C SER A 220 -13.61 3.29 3.58
N GLU A 221 -13.93 4.47 4.12
CA GLU A 221 -15.03 4.67 5.07
C GLU A 221 -16.39 4.45 4.41
N VAL A 222 -16.62 5.06 3.25
CA VAL A 222 -17.88 4.90 2.49
C VAL A 222 -18.09 3.43 2.11
N CYS A 223 -17.04 2.78 1.59
CA CYS A 223 -17.10 1.36 1.27
C CYS A 223 -17.24 0.48 2.52
N GLY A 224 -16.63 0.87 3.64
CA GLY A 224 -16.75 0.20 4.93
C GLY A 224 -18.20 0.22 5.40
N GLN A 225 -18.79 1.39 5.51
CA GLN A 225 -20.18 1.58 5.93
C GLN A 225 -21.15 0.80 5.03
N GLY A 226 -20.99 0.88 3.71
CA GLY A 226 -21.87 0.13 2.80
C GLY A 226 -21.77 -1.39 2.95
N ARG A 227 -20.57 -1.92 3.27
CA ARG A 227 -20.42 -3.35 3.59
C ARG A 227 -21.10 -3.72 4.91
N ASP A 228 -21.00 -2.83 5.91
CA ASP A 228 -21.67 -3.03 7.20
C ASP A 228 -23.20 -3.01 7.04
N ASP A 229 -23.73 -2.07 6.29
CA ASP A 229 -25.18 -1.94 6.01
C ASP A 229 -25.71 -3.18 5.26
N ASP A 230 -24.98 -3.68 4.28
CA ASP A 230 -25.34 -4.87 3.49
C ASP A 230 -24.92 -6.18 4.15
N ARG A 231 -24.28 -6.13 5.32
CA ARG A 231 -23.82 -7.33 6.05
C ARG A 231 -22.96 -8.25 5.19
N ASP A 232 -22.04 -7.65 4.42
CA ASP A 232 -21.27 -8.33 3.38
C ASP A 232 -20.32 -9.40 3.93
N LEU A 233 -20.09 -10.46 3.15
CA LEU A 233 -19.17 -11.54 3.48
C LEU A 233 -17.75 -11.09 3.80
N SER A 234 -17.29 -9.96 3.24
CA SER A 234 -15.95 -9.44 3.51
C SER A 234 -15.74 -8.95 4.95
N LEU A 235 -16.82 -8.83 5.73
CA LEU A 235 -16.79 -8.53 7.17
C LEU A 235 -16.36 -9.75 8.01
N VAL A 236 -16.45 -10.97 7.46
CA VAL A 236 -16.00 -12.18 8.17
C VAL A 236 -14.48 -12.12 8.33
N ALA A 237 -14.01 -12.14 9.57
CA ALA A 237 -12.57 -12.07 9.85
C ALA A 237 -11.81 -13.22 9.18
N GLY A 238 -10.72 -12.89 8.50
CA GLY A 238 -9.92 -13.84 7.73
C GLY A 238 -10.52 -14.27 6.39
N MET A 239 -11.61 -13.64 5.92
CA MET A 239 -12.17 -13.85 4.58
C MET A 239 -11.27 -13.26 3.51
N ARG A 240 -10.94 -14.05 2.49
CA ARG A 240 -10.22 -13.57 1.30
C ARG A 240 -11.20 -13.33 0.14
N GLY A 241 -10.80 -12.47 -0.80
CA GLY A 241 -11.63 -12.12 -1.96
C GLY A 241 -12.03 -13.33 -2.82
N ASP A 242 -11.11 -14.29 -3.04
CA ASP A 242 -11.39 -15.52 -3.78
C ASP A 242 -12.41 -16.42 -3.06
N GLN A 243 -12.38 -16.40 -1.72
CA GLN A 243 -13.32 -17.20 -0.90
C GLN A 243 -14.71 -16.55 -0.91
N SER A 244 -14.80 -15.23 -0.75
CA SER A 244 -16.09 -14.53 -0.82
C SER A 244 -16.74 -14.65 -2.20
N ALA A 245 -15.96 -14.63 -3.30
CA ALA A 245 -16.47 -14.83 -4.65
C ALA A 245 -17.14 -16.21 -4.80
N ARG A 246 -16.45 -17.29 -4.38
CA ARG A 246 -16.99 -18.66 -4.43
C ARG A 246 -18.25 -18.84 -3.58
N LEU A 247 -18.30 -18.19 -2.40
CA LEU A 247 -19.48 -18.24 -1.53
C LEU A 247 -20.67 -17.51 -2.17
N ARG A 248 -20.43 -16.34 -2.79
CA ARG A 248 -21.48 -15.60 -3.53
C ARG A 248 -22.01 -16.41 -4.73
N GLU A 249 -21.14 -17.08 -5.49
CA GLU A 249 -21.53 -17.99 -6.56
C GLU A 249 -22.42 -19.15 -6.06
N ALA A 250 -22.21 -19.60 -4.83
CA ALA A 250 -23.05 -20.59 -4.16
C ALA A 250 -24.31 -19.99 -3.47
N GLY A 251 -24.58 -18.68 -3.65
CA GLY A 251 -25.77 -18.01 -3.12
C GLY A 251 -25.64 -17.51 -1.67
N LEU A 252 -24.45 -17.59 -1.08
CA LEU A 252 -24.17 -17.03 0.25
C LEU A 252 -23.58 -15.62 0.05
N VAL A 253 -24.32 -14.59 0.44
CA VAL A 253 -23.93 -13.18 0.19
C VAL A 253 -23.76 -12.34 1.45
N THR A 254 -24.30 -12.80 2.61
CA THR A 254 -24.18 -12.09 3.89
C THR A 254 -23.52 -12.95 4.97
N ILE A 255 -23.04 -12.30 6.04
CA ILE A 255 -22.44 -13.01 7.17
C ILE A 255 -23.44 -13.91 7.89
N GLU A 256 -24.72 -13.50 7.97
CA GLU A 256 -25.79 -14.29 8.58
C GLU A 256 -26.05 -15.56 7.77
N GLN A 257 -26.14 -15.43 6.44
CA GLN A 257 -26.32 -16.59 5.56
C GLN A 257 -25.18 -17.58 5.70
N LEU A 258 -23.94 -17.11 5.75
CA LEU A 258 -22.79 -17.98 5.96
C LEU A 258 -22.81 -18.60 7.36
N GLY A 259 -23.09 -17.83 8.41
CA GLY A 259 -23.13 -18.32 9.80
C GLY A 259 -24.17 -19.41 10.02
N ALA A 260 -25.30 -19.35 9.29
CA ALA A 260 -26.40 -20.34 9.34
C ALA A 260 -26.30 -21.43 8.27
N ALA A 261 -25.31 -21.41 7.39
CA ALA A 261 -25.22 -22.31 6.25
C ALA A 261 -25.05 -23.78 6.67
N PRO A 262 -25.80 -24.73 6.08
CA PRO A 262 -25.58 -26.18 6.28
C PRO A 262 -24.29 -26.62 5.53
N ASP A 263 -23.79 -27.82 5.87
CA ASP A 263 -22.60 -28.39 5.22
C ASP A 263 -22.78 -28.56 3.69
N SER A 264 -24.00 -28.81 3.25
CA SER A 264 -24.35 -28.93 1.83
C SER A 264 -24.25 -27.63 1.04
N ALA A 265 -24.18 -26.47 1.69
CA ALA A 265 -24.00 -25.15 1.05
C ALA A 265 -22.54 -24.85 0.75
N ARG A 266 -21.59 -25.71 1.14
CA ARG A 266 -20.18 -25.55 0.85
C ARG A 266 -19.93 -25.61 -0.65
N PRO A 267 -19.28 -24.60 -1.27
CA PRO A 267 -18.85 -24.69 -2.67
C PRO A 267 -17.90 -25.88 -2.88
N ASP A 268 -18.05 -26.63 -3.96
CA ASP A 268 -17.16 -27.76 -4.28
C ASP A 268 -15.70 -27.36 -4.41
N THR A 269 -15.45 -26.13 -4.83
CA THR A 269 -14.11 -25.52 -4.96
C THR A 269 -13.52 -25.04 -3.64
N MET A 270 -14.21 -25.19 -2.51
CA MET A 270 -13.75 -24.78 -1.18
C MET A 270 -13.52 -26.00 -0.27
N GLY A 271 -12.32 -26.09 0.32
CA GLY A 271 -12.01 -27.17 1.27
C GLY A 271 -12.88 -27.13 2.52
N VAL A 272 -13.22 -28.30 3.07
CA VAL A 272 -14.09 -28.47 4.26
C VAL A 272 -13.62 -27.60 5.42
N ALA A 273 -12.36 -27.74 5.84
CA ALA A 273 -11.81 -27.00 6.97
C ALA A 273 -11.86 -25.47 6.79
N THR A 274 -11.71 -24.99 5.54
CA THR A 274 -11.82 -23.55 5.24
C THR A 274 -13.26 -23.08 5.41
N PHE A 275 -14.23 -23.83 4.88
CA PHE A 275 -15.63 -23.49 4.99
C PHE A 275 -16.10 -23.50 6.44
N GLU A 276 -15.77 -24.55 7.19
CA GLU A 276 -16.12 -24.68 8.62
C GLU A 276 -15.55 -23.53 9.44
N ARG A 277 -14.28 -23.16 9.24
CA ARG A 277 -13.65 -22.04 9.94
C ARG A 277 -14.34 -20.71 9.64
N LEU A 278 -14.61 -20.40 8.36
CA LEU A 278 -15.27 -19.16 7.96
C LEU A 278 -16.72 -19.10 8.46
N ARG A 279 -17.45 -20.23 8.40
CA ARG A 279 -18.81 -20.34 8.92
C ARG A 279 -18.86 -20.15 10.45
N ALA A 280 -17.95 -20.78 11.18
CA ALA A 280 -17.87 -20.61 12.63
C ALA A 280 -17.53 -19.14 12.99
N GLN A 281 -16.59 -18.52 12.29
CA GLN A 281 -16.25 -17.12 12.48
C GLN A 281 -17.46 -16.19 12.20
N ALA A 282 -18.19 -16.44 11.11
CA ALA A 282 -19.40 -15.68 10.79
C ALA A 282 -20.46 -15.83 11.88
N ARG A 283 -20.71 -17.05 12.38
CA ARG A 283 -21.65 -17.32 13.47
C ARG A 283 -21.27 -16.57 14.75
N LEU A 284 -20.00 -16.58 15.13
CA LEU A 284 -19.52 -15.86 16.32
C LEU A 284 -19.71 -14.36 16.18
N GLN A 285 -19.41 -13.77 15.01
CA GLN A 285 -19.62 -12.34 14.74
C GLN A 285 -21.10 -11.97 14.78
N VAL A 286 -21.99 -12.75 14.16
CA VAL A 286 -23.44 -12.54 14.23
C VAL A 286 -23.93 -12.60 15.67
N THR A 287 -23.44 -13.55 16.48
CA THR A 287 -23.79 -13.67 17.90
C THR A 287 -23.30 -12.45 18.71
N GLN A 288 -22.09 -11.97 18.43
CA GLN A 288 -21.55 -10.77 19.05
C GLN A 288 -22.40 -9.54 18.68
N ASP A 289 -22.71 -9.34 17.41
CA ASP A 289 -23.49 -8.20 16.93
C ASP A 289 -24.89 -8.15 17.54
N ALA A 290 -25.52 -9.29 17.79
CA ALA A 290 -26.81 -9.38 18.45
C ALA A 290 -26.79 -8.92 19.92
N THR A 291 -25.61 -8.78 20.52
CA THR A 291 -25.43 -8.32 21.92
C THR A 291 -24.99 -6.85 22.00
N ARG A 292 -24.73 -6.19 20.87
CA ARG A 292 -24.34 -4.77 20.83
C ARG A 292 -25.50 -3.87 21.25
N THR A 293 -25.15 -2.83 21.99
CA THR A 293 -26.06 -1.76 22.42
C THR A 293 -25.40 -0.41 22.25
N SER A 294 -26.15 0.68 22.41
CA SER A 294 -25.56 2.04 22.41
C SER A 294 -24.59 2.27 23.59
N ALA A 295 -24.76 1.56 24.71
CA ALA A 295 -23.87 1.62 25.87
C ALA A 295 -22.68 0.66 25.74
N ASP A 296 -22.81 -0.40 24.97
CA ASP A 296 -21.76 -1.39 24.67
C ASP A 296 -21.72 -1.64 23.13
N PRO A 297 -21.02 -0.79 22.37
CA PRO A 297 -20.94 -0.93 20.92
C PRO A 297 -20.08 -2.13 20.47
N VAL A 298 -19.30 -2.72 21.35
CA VAL A 298 -18.49 -3.91 21.07
C VAL A 298 -19.34 -5.18 21.16
N GLY A 299 -20.22 -5.28 22.14
CA GLY A 299 -20.96 -6.47 22.44
C GLY A 299 -20.13 -7.60 23.07
N LYS A 300 -20.77 -8.72 23.37
CA LYS A 300 -20.13 -9.85 24.05
C LYS A 300 -19.27 -10.66 23.07
N VAL A 301 -17.95 -10.53 23.20
CA VAL A 301 -17.00 -11.35 22.43
C VAL A 301 -16.99 -12.78 22.99
N THR A 302 -17.12 -13.75 22.06
CA THR A 302 -16.97 -15.18 22.35
C THR A 302 -15.94 -15.79 21.42
N SER A 303 -15.26 -16.84 21.87
CA SER A 303 -14.23 -17.54 21.11
C SER A 303 -14.50 -19.04 21.05
N GLU A 304 -14.06 -19.68 19.98
CA GLU A 304 -14.11 -21.13 19.78
C GLU A 304 -12.71 -21.61 19.41
N TYR A 305 -12.23 -22.64 20.09
CA TYR A 305 -10.93 -23.23 19.85
C TYR A 305 -11.04 -24.35 18.82
N PHE A 306 -10.36 -24.22 17.69
CA PHE A 306 -10.32 -25.27 16.64
C PHE A 306 -9.23 -26.32 16.90
N SER A 307 -8.10 -25.92 17.47
CA SER A 307 -6.98 -26.80 17.79
C SER A 307 -6.11 -26.18 18.87
N SER A 308 -5.56 -27.01 19.73
CA SER A 308 -4.54 -26.63 20.73
C SER A 308 -3.14 -27.05 20.30
N ASP A 309 -2.94 -27.57 19.09
CA ASP A 309 -1.66 -28.17 18.67
C ASP A 309 -0.55 -27.14 18.63
N GLY A 310 -0.82 -25.92 18.15
CA GLY A 310 0.14 -24.83 18.16
C GLY A 310 0.60 -24.43 19.57
N VAL A 311 -0.35 -24.37 20.52
CA VAL A 311 -0.03 -24.04 21.92
C VAL A 311 0.84 -25.11 22.59
N ARG A 312 0.65 -26.39 22.21
CA ARG A 312 1.44 -27.50 22.73
C ARG A 312 2.89 -27.50 22.27
N LEU A 313 3.21 -26.72 21.21
CA LEU A 313 4.58 -26.55 20.71
C LEU A 313 5.35 -25.46 21.49
N LEU A 314 4.65 -24.65 22.28
CA LEU A 314 5.32 -23.68 23.14
C LEU A 314 6.16 -24.41 24.18
N PRO A 315 7.38 -23.92 24.47
CA PRO A 315 8.20 -24.47 25.53
C PRO A 315 7.54 -24.28 26.91
N ARG A 316 8.07 -24.93 27.92
CA ARG A 316 7.62 -24.68 29.29
C ARG A 316 7.96 -23.26 29.68
N SER A 317 7.01 -22.57 30.33
CA SER A 317 7.24 -21.22 30.80
C SER A 317 8.38 -21.17 31.85
N SER A 318 9.20 -20.16 31.75
CA SER A 318 10.24 -19.82 32.70
C SER A 318 9.96 -18.47 33.35
N VAL A 319 10.37 -18.28 34.58
CA VAL A 319 10.33 -16.96 35.26
C VAL A 319 11.19 -15.94 34.51
N GLY A 320 12.18 -16.43 33.76
CA GLY A 320 13.05 -15.63 32.89
C GLY A 320 12.43 -15.18 31.58
N ASP A 321 11.25 -15.67 31.20
CA ASP A 321 10.65 -15.38 29.89
C ASP A 321 10.47 -13.88 29.63
N VAL A 322 10.61 -13.50 28.35
CA VAL A 322 10.55 -12.12 27.87
C VAL A 322 9.62 -12.06 26.68
N TRP A 323 8.76 -11.05 26.63
CA TRP A 323 7.93 -10.71 25.46
C TRP A 323 8.49 -9.44 24.83
N PHE A 324 8.99 -9.54 23.62
CA PHE A 324 9.75 -8.51 22.92
C PHE A 324 8.99 -8.02 21.68
N ASP A 325 9.00 -6.70 21.48
CA ASP A 325 8.42 -6.03 20.32
C ASP A 325 9.28 -4.84 19.91
N MET A 326 9.20 -4.44 18.64
CA MET A 326 9.96 -3.32 18.06
C MET A 326 9.05 -2.42 17.25
N GLU A 327 9.36 -1.11 17.28
CA GLU A 327 8.69 -0.13 16.44
C GLU A 327 9.70 0.65 15.59
N GLY A 328 9.40 0.81 14.33
CA GLY A 328 10.29 1.47 13.37
C GLY A 328 9.60 2.48 12.47
N ASP A 329 10.35 3.51 12.07
CA ASP A 329 9.97 4.43 11.00
C ASP A 329 10.74 4.06 9.72
N PRO A 330 10.09 3.46 8.71
CA PRO A 330 10.75 3.08 7.47
C PRO A 330 11.18 4.26 6.61
N PHE A 331 10.72 5.47 6.90
CA PHE A 331 11.02 6.70 6.16
C PHE A 331 12.12 7.54 6.79
N ALA A 332 12.52 7.23 8.02
CA ALA A 332 13.61 7.93 8.69
C ALA A 332 14.93 7.84 7.89
N GLU A 333 15.84 8.77 8.13
CA GLU A 333 17.18 8.81 7.54
C GLU A 333 17.18 8.70 6.00
N GLY A 334 16.24 9.42 5.36
CA GLY A 334 16.12 9.42 3.90
C GLY A 334 15.65 8.10 3.28
N GLY A 335 14.95 7.27 4.04
CA GLY A 335 14.41 5.98 3.61
C GLY A 335 15.28 4.77 4.00
N ALA A 336 16.40 4.98 4.71
CA ALA A 336 17.16 3.89 5.31
C ALA A 336 16.37 3.17 6.40
N GLY A 337 15.46 3.89 7.07
CA GLY A 337 14.64 3.42 8.18
C GLY A 337 15.38 3.51 9.51
N LEU A 338 14.63 3.54 10.60
CA LEU A 338 15.13 3.59 11.97
C LEU A 338 14.21 2.79 12.87
N GLU A 339 14.74 1.82 13.60
CA GLU A 339 14.02 1.18 14.70
C GLU A 339 14.14 2.08 15.94
N TYR A 340 13.06 2.80 16.25
CA TYR A 340 13.10 3.84 17.28
C TYR A 340 12.71 3.35 18.68
N LEU A 341 12.14 2.15 18.81
CA LEU A 341 11.76 1.56 20.09
C LEU A 341 12.06 0.07 20.10
N PHE A 342 12.82 -0.37 21.10
CA PHE A 342 12.99 -1.76 21.51
C PHE A 342 12.24 -1.91 22.83
N GLY A 343 11.07 -2.56 22.82
CA GLY A 343 10.23 -2.74 23.97
C GLY A 343 10.19 -4.19 24.43
N TYR A 344 10.36 -4.44 25.71
CA TYR A 344 10.17 -5.79 26.22
C TYR A 344 9.42 -5.80 27.56
N VAL A 345 8.68 -6.87 27.76
CA VAL A 345 7.95 -7.12 29.01
C VAL A 345 8.57 -8.31 29.72
N THR A 346 8.73 -8.18 31.04
CA THR A 346 9.09 -9.28 31.94
C THR A 346 8.02 -9.40 33.03
N ILE A 347 7.92 -10.57 33.66
CA ILE A 347 7.07 -10.76 34.85
C ILE A 347 7.97 -10.69 36.07
N ASP A 348 7.57 -9.91 37.08
CA ASP A 348 8.35 -9.72 38.30
C ASP A 348 8.31 -10.98 39.16
N GLN A 349 9.41 -11.21 39.92
CA GLN A 349 9.65 -12.46 40.66
C GLN A 349 8.86 -12.57 41.98
N ASP A 350 8.22 -11.50 42.43
CA ASP A 350 7.58 -11.45 43.78
C ASP A 350 6.21 -12.15 43.80
N GLY A 351 5.84 -12.94 42.78
CA GLY A 351 4.68 -13.82 42.76
C GLY A 351 3.34 -13.12 42.50
N GLU A 352 3.35 -11.84 42.23
CA GLU A 352 2.24 -11.11 41.62
C GLU A 352 2.50 -11.04 40.13
N ASP A 353 1.52 -11.45 39.31
CA ASP A 353 1.55 -11.39 37.83
C ASP A 353 1.57 -9.92 37.33
N ASN A 354 2.57 -9.15 37.75
CA ASN A 354 2.74 -7.75 37.36
C ASN A 354 3.72 -7.67 36.19
N PRO A 355 3.25 -7.42 34.95
CA PRO A 355 4.11 -7.21 33.82
C PRO A 355 4.89 -5.90 33.96
N LEU A 356 6.22 -5.96 33.85
CA LEU A 356 7.11 -4.80 33.80
C LEU A 356 7.52 -4.53 32.35
N PHE A 357 7.09 -3.40 31.82
CA PHE A 357 7.49 -2.94 30.49
C PHE A 357 8.78 -2.11 30.58
N THR A 358 9.76 -2.46 29.77
CA THR A 358 11.03 -1.75 29.63
C THR A 358 11.17 -1.21 28.21
N PRO A 359 11.00 0.11 27.98
CA PRO A 359 11.27 0.73 26.68
C PRO A 359 12.74 1.16 26.58
N ILE A 360 13.35 0.94 25.40
CA ILE A 360 14.65 1.49 25.03
C ILE A 360 14.42 2.32 23.77
N TRP A 361 14.54 3.65 23.90
CA TRP A 361 14.28 4.57 22.80
C TRP A 361 15.55 4.93 22.02
N ALA A 362 15.41 5.01 20.69
CA ALA A 362 16.45 5.41 19.77
C ALA A 362 15.93 6.45 18.78
N HIS A 363 16.56 7.64 18.74
CA HIS A 363 16.15 8.74 17.87
C HIS A 363 17.20 9.12 16.82
N SER A 364 18.18 8.24 16.58
CA SER A 364 19.20 8.38 15.56
C SER A 364 19.84 7.02 15.26
N PRO A 365 20.52 6.82 14.13
CA PRO A 365 21.20 5.57 13.80
C PRO A 365 22.24 5.14 14.88
N GLN A 366 22.94 6.10 15.48
CA GLN A 366 23.87 5.82 16.57
C GLN A 366 23.15 5.36 17.83
N ALA A 367 21.99 5.97 18.14
CA ALA A 367 21.15 5.55 19.27
C ALA A 367 20.47 4.20 19.01
N GLU A 368 20.09 3.89 17.76
CA GLU A 368 19.56 2.59 17.35
C GLU A 368 20.56 1.46 17.64
N LYS A 369 21.81 1.66 17.22
CA LYS A 369 22.88 0.70 17.54
C LYS A 369 23.06 0.52 19.04
N ALA A 370 23.11 1.62 19.82
CA ALA A 370 23.26 1.55 21.27
C ALA A 370 22.06 0.89 21.95
N ALA A 371 20.82 1.13 21.46
CA ALA A 371 19.62 0.47 21.96
C ALA A 371 19.61 -1.03 21.68
N PHE A 372 20.07 -1.44 20.49
CA PHE A 372 20.25 -2.84 20.15
C PHE A 372 21.29 -3.52 21.06
N GLU A 373 22.46 -2.91 21.25
CA GLU A 373 23.50 -3.41 22.15
C GLU A 373 22.97 -3.54 23.59
N GLN A 374 22.28 -2.51 24.10
CA GLN A 374 21.65 -2.54 25.42
C GLN A 374 20.61 -3.66 25.58
N PHE A 375 19.79 -3.88 24.55
CA PHE A 375 18.83 -4.98 24.53
C PHE A 375 19.54 -6.35 24.60
N VAL A 376 20.56 -6.55 23.76
CA VAL A 376 21.33 -7.81 23.74
C VAL A 376 22.02 -8.06 25.09
N ASP A 377 22.68 -7.05 25.67
CA ASP A 377 23.33 -7.16 26.99
C ASP A 377 22.34 -7.53 28.08
N ALA A 378 21.11 -6.91 28.05
CA ALA A 378 20.04 -7.23 29.00
C ALA A 378 19.56 -8.69 28.84
N MET A 379 19.43 -9.18 27.60
CA MET A 379 19.03 -10.57 27.33
C MET A 379 20.13 -11.57 27.73
N GLU A 380 21.40 -11.27 27.49
CA GLU A 380 22.54 -12.11 27.93
C GLU A 380 22.62 -12.19 29.45
N ALA A 381 22.52 -11.07 30.14
CA ALA A 381 22.51 -11.05 31.60
C ALA A 381 21.30 -11.82 32.16
N ARG A 382 20.14 -11.72 31.53
CA ARG A 382 18.97 -12.47 31.93
C ARG A 382 19.11 -13.96 31.67
N LEU A 383 19.63 -14.36 30.52
CA LEU A 383 19.88 -15.75 30.17
C LEU A 383 20.90 -16.41 31.12
N ALA A 384 21.93 -15.66 31.57
CA ALA A 384 22.88 -16.13 32.56
C ALA A 384 22.22 -16.45 33.91
N HIS A 385 21.15 -15.73 34.27
CA HIS A 385 20.40 -15.95 35.51
C HIS A 385 19.30 -17.01 35.34
N TRP A 386 18.63 -17.06 34.20
CA TRP A 386 17.57 -18.01 33.85
C TRP A 386 17.93 -18.73 32.54
N PRO A 387 18.72 -19.79 32.57
CA PRO A 387 19.18 -20.50 31.37
C PRO A 387 18.08 -21.18 30.56
N ASP A 388 16.86 -21.32 31.15
CA ASP A 388 15.68 -21.91 30.57
C ASP A 388 14.70 -20.87 30.07
N MET A 389 15.07 -19.56 30.04
CA MET A 389 14.21 -18.49 29.53
C MET A 389 14.01 -18.56 28.02
N HIS A 390 12.93 -17.94 27.55
CA HIS A 390 12.62 -17.78 26.15
C HIS A 390 12.33 -16.31 25.86
N ILE A 391 12.64 -15.88 24.62
CA ILE A 391 12.25 -14.58 24.10
C ILE A 391 11.13 -14.82 23.09
N TYR A 392 9.94 -14.34 23.40
CA TYR A 392 8.78 -14.41 22.54
C TYR A 392 8.62 -13.13 21.75
N HIS A 393 8.34 -13.24 20.46
CA HIS A 393 7.97 -12.12 19.60
C HIS A 393 6.83 -12.53 18.66
N TYR A 394 6.15 -11.57 18.06
CA TYR A 394 5.04 -11.85 17.16
C TYR A 394 5.44 -11.70 15.70
N ALA A 395 5.22 -12.75 14.89
CA ALA A 395 5.55 -12.83 13.47
C ALA A 395 7.06 -12.71 13.16
N ASN A 396 7.44 -12.11 12.02
CA ASN A 396 8.83 -12.11 11.53
C ASN A 396 9.48 -10.71 11.55
N TYR A 397 8.77 -9.68 12.02
CA TYR A 397 9.29 -8.31 11.95
C TYR A 397 10.58 -8.17 12.76
N GLU A 398 10.53 -8.50 14.05
CA GLU A 398 11.65 -8.38 14.99
C GLU A 398 12.86 -9.17 14.51
N ARG A 399 12.65 -10.42 14.09
CA ARG A 399 13.71 -11.25 13.54
C ARG A 399 14.39 -10.62 12.33
N THR A 400 13.61 -10.05 11.41
CA THR A 400 14.12 -9.39 10.21
C THR A 400 14.88 -8.12 10.55
N ALA A 401 14.34 -7.31 11.47
CA ALA A 401 14.97 -6.08 11.93
C ALA A 401 16.29 -6.36 12.64
N LEU A 402 16.29 -7.26 13.62
CA LEU A 402 17.52 -7.67 14.36
C LEU A 402 18.61 -8.29 13.47
N THR A 403 18.24 -8.95 12.35
CA THR A 403 19.22 -9.52 11.42
C THR A 403 19.88 -8.43 10.56
N ARG A 404 19.21 -7.29 10.39
CA ARG A 404 19.70 -6.14 9.64
C ARG A 404 20.62 -5.26 10.47
N LEU A 405 20.35 -5.11 11.76
CA LEU A 405 21.12 -4.35 12.74
C LEU A 405 22.44 -5.03 13.10
#